data_9d7b642e8b41298cde36ee62731e5174
#
_entry.id   9d7b642e8b41298cde36ee62731e5174
#
_cell.length_a   1.000
_cell.length_b   1.000
_cell.length_c   1.000
_cell.angle_alpha   90.00
_cell.angle_beta   90.00
_cell.angle_gamma   90.00
#
_symmetry.space_group_name_H-M   'P 1'
#
loop_
_entity.id
_entity.type
_entity.pdbx_description
1 polymer ?
#
loop_
_entity_poly.entity_id
_entity_poly.type
_entity_poly.pdbx_seq_one_letter_code
_entity_poly.pdbx_strand_id
1 'polypeptide(L)'
;MKALSILLHDGPQTAGSLMARLAVTSGXVTGVINRLEDHRLARRQADPRDGRKVVVTVDLAGLAARENVYLSIGAAFDRLHATYSTQELRFLTRHLEASIEITRQETAALNRARDSPARDLRRRP
;
A
#
# COMPACT_ATOMS: atom_id res chain seq x y z
N MET A 1 2.10 3.48 0.58
CA MET A 1 0.92 4.13 1.18
C MET A 1 1.29 5.50 1.69
N LYS A 2 0.49 6.51 1.34
CA LYS A 2 0.82 7.90 1.64
C LYS A 2 0.82 8.20 3.14
N ALA A 3 -0.15 7.68 3.88
CA ALA A 3 -0.22 7.93 5.32
C ALA A 3 1.01 7.39 6.04
N LEU A 4 1.44 6.19 5.68
CA LEU A 4 2.62 5.61 6.30
C LEU A 4 3.86 6.44 5.98
N SER A 5 3.96 6.93 4.75
CA SER A 5 5.08 7.76 4.34
C SER A 5 5.14 9.04 5.20
N ILE A 6 3.99 9.66 5.45
CA ILE A 6 3.95 10.86 6.30
C ILE A 6 4.47 10.53 7.70
N LEU A 7 4.02 9.41 8.26
CA LEU A 7 4.44 9.03 9.60
C LEU A 7 5.94 8.73 9.68
N LEU A 8 6.46 8.09 8.63
CA LEU A 8 7.88 7.76 8.59
C LEU A 8 8.76 8.99 8.46
N HIS A 9 8.35 9.93 7.61
CA HIS A 9 9.20 11.09 7.31
C HIS A 9 9.00 12.24 8.30
N ASP A 10 7.77 12.46 8.76
CA ASP A 10 7.46 13.64 9.57
C ASP A 10 7.14 13.32 11.01
N GLY A 11 7.15 12.03 11.38
CA GLY A 11 6.93 11.63 12.76
C GLY A 11 5.45 11.51 13.13
N PRO A 12 5.17 11.37 14.42
CA PRO A 12 3.79 11.17 14.88
C PRO A 12 2.86 12.29 14.46
N GLN A 13 1.64 11.94 14.14
CA GLN A 13 0.62 12.88 13.67
C GLN A 13 -0.67 12.65 14.42
N THR A 14 -1.40 13.74 14.71
CA THR A 14 -2.77 13.60 15.19
C THR A 14 -3.65 13.15 14.03
N ALA A 15 -4.84 12.62 14.36
CA ALA A 15 -5.81 12.27 13.33
C ALA A 15 -6.19 13.49 12.51
N GLY A 16 -6.33 14.64 13.15
CA GLY A 16 -6.66 15.88 12.44
C GLY A 16 -5.59 16.28 11.44
N SER A 17 -4.32 16.17 11.85
CA SER A 17 -3.22 16.47 10.94
C SER A 17 -3.22 15.53 9.75
N LEU A 18 -3.39 14.23 9.99
CA LEU A 18 -3.44 13.27 8.89
C LEU A 18 -4.62 13.54 7.97
N MET A 19 -5.78 13.88 8.54
CA MET A 19 -6.96 14.19 7.76
C MET A 19 -6.68 15.34 6.79
N ALA A 20 -6.07 16.40 7.29
CA ALA A 20 -5.76 17.56 6.47
C ALA A 20 -4.72 17.20 5.40
N ARG A 21 -3.67 16.48 5.77
CA ARG A 21 -2.58 16.18 4.86
C ARG A 21 -2.97 15.18 3.78
N LEU A 22 -3.90 14.28 4.11
CA LEU A 22 -4.40 13.31 3.14
C LEU A 22 -5.59 13.84 2.36
N ALA A 23 -6.15 14.97 2.78
CA ALA A 23 -7.33 15.57 2.15
C ALA A 23 -8.51 14.61 2.15
N VAL A 24 -8.77 14.01 3.30
CA VAL A 24 -9.87 13.06 3.45
C VAL A 24 -10.78 13.50 4.58
N THR A 25 -11.95 12.88 4.67
CA THR A 25 -12.90 13.16 5.72
C THR A 25 -12.49 12.51 7.04
N SER A 26 -13.17 12.87 8.11
CA SER A 26 -12.97 12.27 9.42
C SER A 26 -13.15 10.75 9.39
N GLY A 27 -14.18 10.28 8.72
CA GLY A 27 -14.38 8.85 8.54
C GLY A 27 -13.23 8.17 7.79
N UNK A 28 -12.68 8.77 6.97
CA UNK A 28 -11.74 8.28 6.22
C UNK A 28 -10.51 8.12 6.89
N VAL A 29 -10.26 9.13 7.51
CA VAL A 29 -8.98 9.02 8.20
C VAL A 29 -9.02 7.97 9.31
N THR A 30 -10.16 7.84 9.95
CA THR A 30 -10.32 6.77 10.95
C THR A 30 -10.10 5.41 10.31
N GLY A 31 -10.66 5.20 9.12
CA GLY A 31 -10.47 3.95 8.40
C GLY A 31 -9.01 3.69 8.04
N VAL A 32 -8.31 4.74 7.60
CA VAL A 32 -6.89 4.62 7.28
C VAL A 32 -6.09 4.21 8.52
N ILE A 33 -6.35 4.89 9.64
CA ILE A 33 -5.61 4.59 10.87
C ILE A 33 -5.92 3.16 11.34
N ASN A 34 -7.18 2.76 11.28
CA ASN A 34 -7.55 1.40 11.69
C ASN A 34 -6.85 0.35 10.83
N ARG A 35 -6.77 0.57 9.53
CA ARG A 35 -6.08 -0.37 8.64
C ARG A 35 -4.59 -0.43 8.94
N LEU A 36 -3.98 0.71 9.22
CA LEU A 36 -2.57 0.72 9.59
C LEU A 36 -2.33 -0.07 10.89
N GLU A 37 -3.23 0.09 11.86
CA GLU A 37 -3.12 -0.65 13.12
C GLU A 37 -3.34 -2.14 12.92
N ASP A 38 -4.34 -2.51 12.11
CA ASP A 38 -4.63 -3.92 11.83
C ASP A 38 -3.43 -4.62 11.19
N HIS A 39 -2.69 -3.91 10.36
CA HIS A 39 -1.52 -4.46 9.69
C HIS A 39 -0.23 -4.25 10.48
N ARG A 40 -0.33 -3.72 11.69
CA ARG A 40 0.81 -3.47 12.56
C ARG A 40 1.84 -2.53 11.93
N LEU A 41 1.35 -1.55 11.18
CA LEU A 41 2.22 -0.53 10.56
C LEU A 41 2.27 0.74 11.39
N ALA A 42 1.21 0.99 12.17
CA ALA A 42 1.13 2.17 13.01
C ALA A 42 0.31 1.83 14.25
N ARG A 43 0.34 2.72 15.21
CA ARG A 43 -0.45 2.56 16.43
C ARG A 43 -0.80 3.93 16.99
N ARG A 44 -1.90 3.98 17.72
CA ARG A 44 -2.28 5.17 18.47
C ARG A 44 -1.55 5.16 19.81
N GLN A 45 -1.14 6.33 20.25
CA GLN A 45 -0.53 6.46 21.59
C GLN A 45 -0.72 7.88 22.11
N ALA A 46 -0.53 8.02 23.42
CA ALA A 46 -0.58 9.35 24.02
C ALA A 46 0.58 10.19 23.52
N ASP A 47 0.32 11.47 23.27
CA ASP A 47 1.36 12.39 22.84
C ASP A 47 2.39 12.50 23.97
N PRO A 48 3.68 12.28 23.70
CA PRO A 48 4.70 12.42 24.75
C PRO A 48 4.76 13.82 25.36
N ARG A 49 4.36 14.84 24.60
CA ARG A 49 4.38 16.24 25.09
C ARG A 49 3.12 16.62 25.84
N ASP A 50 2.00 16.00 25.50
CA ASP A 50 0.72 16.30 26.13
C ASP A 50 -0.10 15.01 26.13
N GLY A 51 -0.10 14.34 27.28
CA GLY A 51 -0.75 13.04 27.41
C GLY A 51 -2.25 13.04 27.18
N ARG A 52 -2.86 14.23 27.11
CA ARG A 52 -4.29 14.33 26.81
C ARG A 52 -4.58 14.15 25.34
N LYS A 53 -3.58 14.33 24.48
CA LYS A 53 -3.73 14.18 23.04
C LYS A 53 -3.34 12.78 22.62
N VAL A 54 -3.95 12.31 21.53
CA VAL A 54 -3.63 11.02 20.93
C VAL A 54 -2.95 11.28 19.60
N VAL A 55 -1.82 10.61 19.39
CA VAL A 55 -1.12 10.69 18.10
C VAL A 55 -1.01 9.30 17.52
N VAL A 56 -0.85 9.28 16.19
CA VAL A 56 -0.58 8.05 15.45
C VAL A 56 0.90 8.01 15.14
N THR A 57 1.54 6.92 15.44
CA THR A 57 2.98 6.78 15.21
C THR A 57 3.27 5.44 14.53
N VAL A 58 4.43 5.35 13.91
CA VAL A 58 4.87 4.11 13.25
C VAL A 58 5.04 3.01 14.29
N ASP A 59 4.59 1.80 13.96
CA ASP A 59 4.82 0.63 14.79
C ASP A 59 6.12 -0.02 14.32
N LEU A 60 7.22 0.34 14.97
CA LEU A 60 8.54 -0.12 14.54
C LEU A 60 8.68 -1.64 14.66
N ALA A 61 8.12 -2.22 15.70
CA ALA A 61 8.19 -3.68 15.88
C ALA A 61 7.40 -4.39 14.78
N GLY A 62 6.23 -3.86 14.42
CA GLY A 62 5.42 -4.42 13.34
C GLY A 62 6.12 -4.33 11.99
N LEU A 63 6.77 -3.19 11.73
CA LEU A 63 7.51 -3.03 10.48
C LEU A 63 8.69 -4.00 10.42
N ALA A 64 9.39 -4.19 11.53
CA ALA A 64 10.54 -5.11 11.58
C ALA A 64 10.08 -6.54 11.32
N ALA A 65 8.94 -6.93 11.89
CA ALA A 65 8.40 -8.28 11.68
C ALA A 65 8.05 -8.48 10.21
N ARG A 66 7.46 -7.46 9.57
CA ARG A 66 7.14 -7.51 8.16
C ARG A 66 8.40 -7.66 7.31
N GLU A 67 9.42 -6.89 7.62
CA GLU A 67 10.68 -6.93 6.89
C GLU A 67 11.30 -8.33 6.98
N ASN A 68 11.27 -8.93 8.18
CA ASN A 68 11.81 -10.28 8.36
C ASN A 68 11.07 -11.30 7.51
N VAL A 69 9.75 -11.18 7.41
CA VAL A 69 8.95 -12.06 6.56
C VAL A 69 9.34 -11.89 5.10
N TYR A 70 9.48 -10.65 4.63
CA TYR A 70 9.87 -10.40 3.24
C TYR A 70 11.27 -10.92 2.93
N LEU A 71 12.20 -10.77 3.87
CA LEU A 71 13.55 -11.29 3.67
C LEU A 71 13.55 -12.82 3.57
N SER A 72 12.76 -13.46 4.40
CA SER A 72 12.65 -14.92 4.38
C SER A 72 12.06 -15.42 3.07
N ILE A 73 10.99 -14.76 2.61
CA ILE A 73 10.36 -15.13 1.32
C ILE A 73 11.35 -14.91 0.18
N GLY A 74 12.06 -13.79 0.20
CA GLY A 74 13.04 -13.47 -0.83
C GLY A 74 14.13 -14.52 -0.90
N ALA A 75 14.63 -14.94 0.25
CA ALA A 75 15.67 -15.96 0.29
C ALA A 75 15.16 -17.29 -0.28
N ALA A 76 13.90 -17.64 0.02
CA ALA A 76 13.31 -18.87 -0.51
C ALA A 76 13.20 -18.80 -2.04
N PHE A 77 12.80 -17.65 -2.58
CA PHE A 77 12.74 -17.49 -4.04
C PHE A 77 14.13 -17.52 -4.65
N ASP A 78 15.12 -16.94 -3.98
CA ASP A 78 16.49 -17.01 -4.49
C ASP A 78 16.96 -18.46 -4.61
N ARG A 79 16.63 -19.29 -3.62
CA ARG A 79 16.97 -20.69 -3.67
C ARG A 79 16.30 -21.40 -4.85
N LEU A 80 15.04 -21.09 -5.09
CA LEU A 80 14.32 -21.65 -6.25
C LEU A 80 15.01 -21.23 -7.54
N HIS A 81 15.28 -19.94 -7.68
CA HIS A 81 15.86 -19.42 -8.93
C HIS A 81 17.27 -19.96 -9.18
N ALA A 82 17.98 -20.30 -8.11
CA ALA A 82 19.31 -20.88 -8.25
C ALA A 82 19.27 -22.26 -8.93
N THR A 83 18.10 -22.90 -8.96
CA THR A 83 17.97 -24.20 -9.64
C THR A 83 17.75 -24.08 -11.14
N TYR A 84 17.56 -22.86 -11.65
CA TYR A 84 17.27 -22.61 -13.06
C TYR A 84 18.52 -22.18 -13.81
N SER A 85 18.58 -22.52 -15.09
CA SER A 85 19.64 -22.01 -15.96
C SER A 85 19.40 -20.53 -16.26
N THR A 86 20.46 -19.87 -16.74
CA THR A 86 20.34 -18.48 -17.18
C THR A 86 19.30 -18.34 -18.27
N GLN A 87 19.27 -19.29 -19.20
CA GLN A 87 18.31 -19.26 -20.29
C GLN A 87 16.86 -19.38 -19.77
N GLU A 88 16.65 -20.25 -18.78
CA GLU A 88 15.33 -20.39 -18.17
C GLU A 88 14.92 -19.11 -17.46
N LEU A 89 15.85 -18.48 -16.74
CA LEU A 89 15.56 -17.24 -16.05
C LEU A 89 15.20 -16.13 -17.03
N ARG A 90 15.91 -16.06 -18.17
CA ARG A 90 15.58 -15.09 -19.21
C ARG A 90 14.18 -15.30 -19.76
N PHE A 91 13.79 -16.56 -19.97
CA PHE A 91 12.46 -16.85 -20.45
C PHE A 91 11.40 -16.42 -19.43
N LEU A 92 11.62 -16.73 -18.15
CA LEU A 92 10.69 -16.35 -17.11
C LEU A 92 10.55 -14.83 -17.03
N THR A 93 11.67 -14.12 -17.13
CA THR A 93 11.68 -12.66 -17.10
C THR A 93 10.84 -12.11 -18.25
N ARG A 94 11.05 -12.63 -19.46
CA ARG A 94 10.27 -12.18 -20.61
C ARG A 94 8.78 -12.44 -20.42
N HIS A 95 8.45 -13.61 -19.88
CA HIS A 95 7.04 -13.95 -19.65
C HIS A 95 6.40 -13.02 -18.62
N LEU A 96 7.09 -12.77 -17.52
CA LEU A 96 6.55 -11.90 -16.48
C LEU A 96 6.39 -10.48 -16.98
N GLU A 97 7.36 -9.97 -17.72
CA GLU A 97 7.27 -8.62 -18.29
C GLU A 97 6.09 -8.50 -19.26
N ALA A 98 5.89 -9.52 -20.10
CA ALA A 98 4.77 -9.53 -21.03
C ALA A 98 3.43 -9.61 -20.28
N SER A 99 3.40 -10.41 -19.21
CA SER A 99 2.18 -10.55 -18.41
C SER A 99 1.83 -9.24 -17.71
N ILE A 100 2.83 -8.54 -17.20
CA ILE A 100 2.61 -7.24 -16.56
C ILE A 100 2.05 -6.26 -17.57
N GLU A 101 2.59 -6.26 -18.79
CA GLU A 101 2.12 -5.33 -19.82
C GLU A 101 0.67 -5.64 -20.23
N ILE A 102 0.32 -6.92 -20.35
CA ILE A 102 -1.06 -7.31 -20.65
C ILE A 102 -1.99 -6.81 -19.55
N THR A 103 -1.60 -7.04 -18.30
CA THR A 103 -2.41 -6.59 -17.16
C THR A 103 -2.59 -5.08 -17.18
N ARG A 104 -1.51 -4.36 -17.46
CA ARG A 104 -1.56 -2.91 -17.50
C ARG A 104 -2.49 -2.40 -18.60
N GLN A 105 -2.41 -3.00 -19.78
CA GLN A 105 -3.25 -2.61 -20.91
C GLN A 105 -4.71 -2.92 -20.63
N GLU A 106 -5.02 -4.09 -20.08
CA GLU A 106 -6.39 -4.47 -19.81
C GLU A 106 -7.00 -3.63 -18.69
N THR A 107 -6.21 -3.28 -17.69
CA THR A 107 -6.66 -2.38 -16.62
C THR A 107 -7.01 -1.02 -17.19
N ALA A 108 -6.16 -0.49 -18.07
CA ALA A 108 -6.42 0.80 -18.70
C ALA A 108 -7.69 0.74 -19.55
N ALA A 109 -7.89 -0.36 -20.27
CA ALA A 109 -9.10 -0.52 -21.10
C ALA A 109 -10.36 -0.57 -20.23
N LEU A 110 -10.29 -1.28 -19.10
CA LEU A 110 -11.44 -1.34 -18.18
C LEU A 110 -11.75 0.04 -17.61
N ASN A 111 -10.73 0.81 -17.26
CA ASN A 111 -10.93 2.14 -16.73
C ASN A 111 -11.55 3.07 -17.79
N ARG A 112 -11.10 2.97 -19.03
CA ARG A 112 -11.67 3.77 -20.13
C ARG A 112 -13.13 3.41 -20.36
N ALA A 113 -13.45 2.12 -20.33
CA ALA A 113 -14.84 1.68 -20.52
C ALA A 113 -15.74 2.18 -19.39
N ARG A 114 -15.21 2.15 -18.16
CA ARG A 114 -15.97 2.61 -17.00
C ARG A 114 -16.29 4.10 -17.09
N ASP A 115 -15.38 4.88 -17.66
CA ASP A 115 -15.54 6.33 -17.79
C ASP A 115 -16.13 6.75 -19.13
N SER A 116 -16.60 5.80 -19.94
CA SER A 116 -17.09 6.07 -21.29
C SER A 116 -18.43 6.81 -21.26
N PRO A 117 -18.65 7.74 -22.21
CA PRO A 117 -19.95 8.42 -22.34
C PRO A 117 -21.12 7.47 -22.62
N ALA A 118 -20.85 6.28 -23.11
CA ALA A 118 -21.91 5.29 -23.36
C ALA A 118 -22.68 4.94 -22.10
N ARG A 119 -22.04 5.07 -20.94
CA ARG A 119 -22.72 4.82 -19.68
C ARG A 119 -23.83 5.82 -19.40
N ASP A 120 -23.61 7.06 -19.80
CA ASP A 120 -24.61 8.10 -19.60
C ASP A 120 -25.86 7.82 -20.44
N LEU A 121 -25.67 7.28 -21.62
CA LEU A 121 -26.80 6.94 -22.47
C LEU A 121 -27.69 5.88 -21.85
N ARG A 122 -27.10 4.97 -21.11
CA ARG A 122 -27.88 3.92 -20.45
C ARG A 122 -28.72 4.43 -19.30
N ARG A 123 -28.38 5.58 -18.76
CA ARG A 123 -29.09 6.17 -17.65
C ARG A 123 -30.30 7.00 -18.08
N ARG A 124 -30.39 7.29 -19.37
CA ARG A 124 -31.49 8.08 -19.86
C ARG A 124 -32.79 7.26 -19.92
N PRO A 125 -33.90 7.86 -19.50
CA PRO A 125 -35.20 7.16 -19.56
C PRO A 125 -35.58 6.73 -20.95
#